data_896062b05aa671d07254fd2b88da9f64
#
_entry.id   896062b05aa671d07254fd2b88da9f64
#
_cell.length_a   1.000
_cell.length_b   1.000
_cell.length_c   1.000
_cell.angle_alpha   90.00
_cell.angle_beta   90.00
_cell.angle_gamma   90.00
#
_symmetry.space_group_name_H-M   'P 1'
#
loop_
_entity.id
_entity.type
_entity.pdbx_description
1 polymer ?
#
loop_
_entity_poly.entity_id
_entity_poly.type
_entity_poly.pdbx_seq_one_letter_code
_entity_poly.pdbx_strand_id
1 'polypeptide(L)'
;MDGHVTIRVAGELDIASVPVLAHELHRAVARPAGRTLLDLSRVTFCGTVGVDLLLDARLRAAAAGGSLAVERAHSSVLRPLRSCGDLDGLRIAQELSTVPLSANERRLRLSVLSAALSAAVEIAGAPMGNAQWYDPAGGVLRIVSQRGFHHPFLTFFGTVADRDTACGVAAQDRKPILVEEVTASPVFLGTPALDVLGEAGVGACASVPVSAGDGTLIGVVSTHHAQATQWTDERQRALEGLTHAADHLC
;
A
#
# COMPACT_ATOMS: atom_id res chain seq x y z
N MET A 1 -15.01 -4.11 31.55
CA MET A 1 -14.17 -3.03 30.97
C MET A 1 -13.01 -3.75 30.29
N ASP A 2 -13.11 -3.90 28.98
CA ASP A 2 -12.06 -4.57 28.19
C ASP A 2 -10.88 -3.59 27.98
N GLY A 3 -10.02 -3.51 29.01
CA GLY A 3 -8.84 -2.66 28.98
C GLY A 3 -7.81 -3.22 27.99
N HIS A 4 -7.59 -2.56 26.89
CA HIS A 4 -6.44 -2.81 26.01
C HIS A 4 -5.32 -1.80 26.28
N VAL A 5 -4.09 -2.19 26.01
CA VAL A 5 -2.93 -1.30 26.03
C VAL A 5 -2.53 -1.01 24.59
N THR A 6 -2.40 0.27 24.23
CA THR A 6 -1.87 0.67 22.93
C THR A 6 -0.42 1.15 23.08
N ILE A 7 0.49 0.54 22.33
CA ILE A 7 1.89 0.97 22.21
C ILE A 7 2.09 1.60 20.84
N ARG A 8 2.55 2.86 20.82
CA ARG A 8 2.89 3.57 19.59
C ARG A 8 4.39 3.56 19.40
N VAL A 9 4.83 3.09 18.23
CA VAL A 9 6.25 2.99 17.87
C VAL A 9 6.54 3.92 16.71
N ALA A 10 7.68 4.62 16.79
CA ALA A 10 8.14 5.52 15.74
C ALA A 10 9.66 5.36 15.54
N GLY A 11 10.14 5.60 14.32
CA GLY A 11 11.54 5.49 13.95
C GLY A 11 11.89 4.13 13.37
N GLU A 12 13.09 3.65 13.63
CA GLU A 12 13.63 2.42 13.04
C GLU A 12 13.58 1.27 14.06
N LEU A 13 13.21 0.08 13.60
CA LEU A 13 13.29 -1.17 14.34
C LEU A 13 14.51 -1.97 13.88
N ASP A 14 15.66 -1.66 14.46
CA ASP A 14 16.96 -2.26 14.20
C ASP A 14 17.57 -2.87 15.46
N ILE A 15 18.82 -3.35 15.35
CA ILE A 15 19.54 -3.96 16.46
C ILE A 15 19.78 -3.01 17.65
N ALA A 16 19.80 -1.70 17.42
CA ALA A 16 20.02 -0.69 18.45
C ALA A 16 18.72 -0.33 19.19
N SER A 17 17.60 -0.25 18.48
CA SER A 17 16.29 0.20 19.00
C SER A 17 15.45 -0.94 19.57
N VAL A 18 15.56 -2.16 19.01
CA VAL A 18 14.80 -3.35 19.43
C VAL A 18 14.87 -3.64 20.93
N PRO A 19 16.02 -3.53 21.63
CA PRO A 19 16.06 -3.83 23.09
C PRO A 19 15.13 -2.93 23.91
N VAL A 20 14.97 -1.65 23.53
CA VAL A 20 14.10 -0.70 24.23
C VAL A 20 12.64 -1.07 24.03
N LEU A 21 12.23 -1.34 22.77
CA LEU A 21 10.88 -1.77 22.47
C LEU A 21 10.55 -3.12 23.10
N ALA A 22 11.51 -4.07 23.10
CA ALA A 22 11.33 -5.40 23.69
C ALA A 22 10.94 -5.33 25.17
N HIS A 23 11.59 -4.45 25.94
CA HIS A 23 11.26 -4.27 27.36
C HIS A 23 9.80 -3.86 27.57
N GLU A 24 9.35 -2.82 26.87
CA GLU A 24 7.98 -2.32 26.99
C GLU A 24 6.95 -3.31 26.44
N LEU A 25 7.26 -3.94 25.32
CA LEU A 25 6.37 -4.88 24.66
C LEU A 25 6.17 -6.13 25.51
N HIS A 26 7.26 -6.71 26.04
CA HIS A 26 7.18 -7.88 26.92
C HIS A 26 6.39 -7.60 28.21
N ARG A 27 6.55 -6.39 28.80
CA ARG A 27 5.72 -5.98 29.95
C ARG A 27 4.23 -5.90 29.60
N ALA A 28 3.90 -5.37 28.44
CA ALA A 28 2.52 -5.23 28.02
C ALA A 28 1.84 -6.58 27.75
N VAL A 29 2.53 -7.49 27.04
CA VAL A 29 1.98 -8.80 26.66
C VAL A 29 2.00 -9.83 27.81
N ALA A 30 2.76 -9.61 28.87
CA ALA A 30 2.79 -10.49 30.05
C ALA A 30 1.51 -10.39 30.92
N ARG A 31 0.58 -9.48 30.62
CA ARG A 31 -0.68 -9.34 31.36
C ARG A 31 -1.60 -10.51 31.07
N PRO A 32 -2.06 -11.25 32.07
CA PRO A 32 -2.98 -12.39 31.88
C PRO A 32 -4.25 -11.94 31.15
N ALA A 33 -4.60 -12.63 30.08
CA ALA A 33 -5.75 -12.32 29.22
C ALA A 33 -5.78 -10.87 28.67
N GLY A 34 -4.62 -10.18 28.66
CA GLY A 34 -4.50 -8.80 28.21
C GLY A 34 -4.54 -8.67 26.67
N ARG A 35 -5.16 -7.59 26.19
CA ARG A 35 -5.12 -7.22 24.77
C ARG A 35 -4.13 -6.07 24.56
N THR A 36 -3.11 -6.31 23.72
CA THR A 36 -2.13 -5.30 23.36
C THR A 36 -2.29 -4.92 21.88
N LEU A 37 -2.36 -3.62 21.61
CA LEU A 37 -2.43 -3.07 20.27
C LEU A 37 -1.12 -2.33 19.96
N LEU A 38 -0.55 -2.57 18.77
CA LEU A 38 0.63 -1.88 18.29
C LEU A 38 0.26 -0.94 17.15
N ASP A 39 0.60 0.33 17.29
CA ASP A 39 0.58 1.31 16.20
C ASP A 39 2.01 1.48 15.67
N LEU A 40 2.26 0.89 14.52
CA LEU A 40 3.55 0.91 13.81
C LEU A 40 3.51 1.83 12.58
N SER A 41 2.53 2.74 12.49
CA SER A 41 2.34 3.65 11.34
C SER A 41 3.49 4.64 11.15
N ARG A 42 4.30 4.89 12.20
CA ARG A 42 5.46 5.78 12.18
C ARG A 42 6.79 5.05 12.15
N VAL A 43 6.79 3.76 11.91
CA VAL A 43 8.02 2.98 11.75
C VAL A 43 8.55 3.16 10.33
N THR A 44 9.74 3.73 10.20
CA THR A 44 10.37 4.05 8.92
C THR A 44 11.25 2.93 8.38
N PHE A 45 11.73 2.04 9.26
CA PHE A 45 12.52 0.86 8.91
C PHE A 45 12.23 -0.28 9.89
N CYS A 46 12.20 -1.53 9.38
CA CYS A 46 12.08 -2.74 10.20
C CYS A 46 13.01 -3.82 9.67
N GLY A 47 14.10 -4.06 10.38
CA GLY A 47 15.02 -5.16 10.12
C GLY A 47 14.46 -6.50 10.61
N THR A 48 15.17 -7.60 10.30
CA THR A 48 14.80 -8.97 10.74
C THR A 48 14.64 -9.07 12.25
N VAL A 49 15.52 -8.42 13.02
CA VAL A 49 15.42 -8.37 14.49
C VAL A 49 14.15 -7.70 15.00
N GLY A 50 13.62 -6.72 14.27
CA GLY A 50 12.32 -6.10 14.55
C GLY A 50 11.16 -7.07 14.29
N VAL A 51 11.22 -7.81 13.20
CA VAL A 51 10.25 -8.85 12.87
C VAL A 51 10.26 -9.95 13.94
N ASP A 52 11.43 -10.46 14.31
CA ASP A 52 11.60 -11.49 15.32
C ASP A 52 11.02 -11.05 16.67
N LEU A 53 11.23 -9.79 17.07
CA LEU A 53 10.62 -9.23 18.28
C LEU A 53 9.10 -9.25 18.22
N LEU A 54 8.50 -8.85 17.11
CA LEU A 54 7.04 -8.82 16.96
C LEU A 54 6.43 -10.23 17.02
N LEU A 55 7.09 -11.21 16.41
CA LEU A 55 6.68 -12.61 16.45
C LEU A 55 6.84 -13.23 17.85
N ASP A 56 7.96 -12.97 18.54
CA ASP A 56 8.17 -13.41 19.93
C ASP A 56 7.13 -12.82 20.88
N ALA A 57 6.87 -11.52 20.77
CA ALA A 57 5.86 -10.84 21.59
C ALA A 57 4.46 -11.41 21.38
N ARG A 58 4.11 -11.79 20.13
CA ARG A 58 2.85 -12.48 19.85
C ARG A 58 2.75 -13.83 20.58
N LEU A 59 3.80 -14.64 20.48
CA LEU A 59 3.84 -15.95 21.14
C LEU A 59 3.71 -15.81 22.67
N ARG A 60 4.37 -14.81 23.26
CA ARG A 60 4.26 -14.49 24.69
C ARG A 60 2.85 -14.04 25.07
N ALA A 61 2.22 -13.20 24.26
CA ALA A 61 0.83 -12.78 24.49
C ALA A 61 -0.11 -14.00 24.51
N ALA A 62 0.02 -14.89 23.52
CA ALA A 62 -0.78 -16.11 23.44
C ALA A 62 -0.53 -17.04 24.64
N ALA A 63 0.72 -17.22 25.05
CA ALA A 63 1.07 -18.01 26.24
C ALA A 63 0.48 -17.45 27.56
N ALA A 64 0.29 -16.12 27.63
CA ALA A 64 -0.39 -15.45 28.74
C ALA A 64 -1.92 -15.47 28.65
N GLY A 65 -2.49 -16.16 27.63
CA GLY A 65 -3.94 -16.18 27.37
C GLY A 65 -4.47 -14.85 26.81
N GLY A 66 -3.60 -13.94 26.42
CA GLY A 66 -3.92 -12.64 25.84
C GLY A 66 -3.74 -12.60 24.31
N SER A 67 -3.66 -11.40 23.77
CA SER A 67 -3.47 -11.20 22.34
C SER A 67 -2.61 -9.97 22.05
N LEU A 68 -1.82 -10.06 20.98
CA LEU A 68 -1.12 -8.94 20.35
C LEU A 68 -1.71 -8.72 18.97
N ALA A 69 -2.09 -7.49 18.66
CA ALA A 69 -2.54 -7.10 17.33
C ALA A 69 -1.83 -5.83 16.87
N VAL A 70 -1.54 -5.74 15.58
CA VAL A 70 -1.00 -4.53 14.96
C VAL A 70 -2.17 -3.72 14.42
N GLU A 71 -2.43 -2.55 15.02
CA GLU A 71 -3.54 -1.68 14.63
C GLU A 71 -3.27 -0.98 13.31
N ARG A 72 -2.04 -0.47 13.14
CA ARG A 72 -1.57 0.20 11.92
C ARG A 72 -0.10 -0.11 11.73
N ALA A 73 0.32 -0.37 10.50
CA ALA A 73 1.72 -0.60 10.18
C ALA A 73 2.10 0.09 8.88
N HIS A 74 3.29 0.69 8.87
CA HIS A 74 3.92 1.20 7.66
C HIS A 74 4.40 0.02 6.78
N SER A 75 4.55 0.25 5.48
CA SER A 75 5.03 -0.75 4.53
C SER A 75 6.41 -1.33 4.88
N SER A 76 7.28 -0.53 5.48
CA SER A 76 8.58 -0.97 6.00
C SER A 76 8.51 -2.10 7.02
N VAL A 77 7.37 -2.25 7.71
CA VAL A 77 7.10 -3.37 8.64
C VAL A 77 6.37 -4.50 7.93
N LEU A 78 5.39 -4.18 7.09
CA LEU A 78 4.55 -5.18 6.43
C LEU A 78 5.33 -6.04 5.43
N ARG A 79 6.29 -5.48 4.71
CA ARG A 79 7.13 -6.22 3.75
C ARG A 79 7.94 -7.34 4.44
N PRO A 80 8.78 -7.06 5.45
CA PRO A 80 9.53 -8.10 6.14
C PRO A 80 8.63 -9.15 6.80
N LEU A 81 7.53 -8.73 7.43
CA LEU A 81 6.58 -9.66 8.06
C LEU A 81 5.97 -10.64 7.04
N ARG A 82 5.61 -10.16 5.84
CA ARG A 82 5.08 -11.01 4.77
C ARG A 82 6.10 -12.01 4.23
N SER A 83 7.36 -11.60 4.17
CA SER A 83 8.45 -12.49 3.73
C SER A 83 8.70 -13.64 4.72
N CYS A 84 8.37 -13.45 5.99
CA CYS A 84 8.47 -14.48 7.02
C CYS A 84 7.27 -15.45 7.06
N GLY A 85 6.23 -15.26 6.24
CA GLY A 85 5.13 -16.21 6.04
C GLY A 85 4.14 -16.37 7.20
N ASP A 86 4.29 -15.62 8.29
CA ASP A 86 3.49 -15.82 9.53
C ASP A 86 2.61 -14.60 9.87
N LEU A 87 1.88 -14.09 8.86
CA LEU A 87 0.91 -13.02 9.07
C LEU A 87 -0.40 -13.50 9.70
N ASP A 88 -0.74 -14.79 9.56
CA ASP A 88 -2.01 -15.34 10.02
C ASP A 88 -2.16 -15.27 11.56
N GLY A 89 -1.08 -15.13 12.28
CA GLY A 89 -1.11 -14.99 13.71
C GLY A 89 -0.98 -13.56 14.25
N LEU A 90 -0.47 -12.60 13.47
CA LEU A 90 -0.54 -11.18 13.78
C LEU A 90 -1.83 -10.62 13.20
N ARG A 91 -2.89 -10.54 14.02
CA ARG A 91 -4.10 -9.78 13.64
C ARG A 91 -3.68 -8.34 13.40
N ILE A 92 -3.53 -7.98 12.15
CA ILE A 92 -3.41 -6.59 11.75
C ILE A 92 -4.82 -6.03 11.81
N ALA A 93 -5.09 -5.14 12.76
CA ALA A 93 -6.43 -4.63 13.06
C ALA A 93 -7.01 -3.71 11.95
N GLN A 94 -6.39 -3.63 10.79
CA GLN A 94 -7.06 -3.15 9.57
C GLN A 94 -8.25 -4.05 9.16
N GLU A 95 -8.42 -5.22 9.80
CA GLU A 95 -9.62 -6.06 9.64
C GLU A 95 -10.87 -5.49 10.33
N LEU A 96 -10.79 -4.39 11.06
CA LEU A 96 -11.94 -3.89 11.84
C LEU A 96 -12.93 -3.04 11.03
N SER A 97 -12.81 -2.92 9.73
CA SER A 97 -13.77 -2.14 8.92
C SER A 97 -14.05 -2.66 7.51
N THR A 98 -13.77 -3.90 7.18
CA THR A 98 -14.21 -4.45 5.91
C THR A 98 -15.14 -5.64 6.13
N VAL A 99 -16.43 -5.36 6.12
CA VAL A 99 -17.41 -6.36 5.65
C VAL A 99 -16.86 -6.86 4.32
N PRO A 100 -16.64 -8.18 4.14
CA PRO A 100 -16.13 -8.69 2.87
C PRO A 100 -17.05 -8.20 1.74
N LEU A 101 -16.46 -7.50 0.76
CA LEU A 101 -17.24 -7.05 -0.40
C LEU A 101 -17.96 -8.23 -1.02
N SER A 102 -19.23 -8.07 -1.28
CA SER A 102 -20.01 -9.06 -2.04
C SER A 102 -19.34 -9.31 -3.40
N ALA A 103 -19.51 -10.49 -3.97
CA ALA A 103 -18.98 -10.81 -5.30
C ALA A 103 -19.44 -9.80 -6.37
N ASN A 104 -20.67 -9.28 -6.23
CA ASN A 104 -21.23 -8.29 -7.14
C ASN A 104 -20.54 -6.92 -6.97
N GLU A 105 -20.35 -6.47 -5.75
CA GLU A 105 -19.65 -5.21 -5.45
C GLU A 105 -18.20 -5.25 -5.91
N ARG A 106 -17.49 -6.36 -5.66
CA ARG A 106 -16.14 -6.56 -6.19
C ARG A 106 -16.10 -6.46 -7.71
N ARG A 107 -17.06 -7.12 -8.40
CA ARG A 107 -17.15 -7.06 -9.86
C ARG A 107 -17.40 -5.65 -10.35
N LEU A 108 -18.26 -4.91 -9.69
CA LEU A 108 -18.60 -3.53 -10.04
C LEU A 108 -17.37 -2.61 -9.89
N ARG A 109 -16.67 -2.69 -8.77
CA ARG A 109 -15.43 -1.93 -8.54
C ARG A 109 -14.33 -2.26 -9.55
N LEU A 110 -14.17 -3.53 -9.92
CA LEU A 110 -13.22 -3.94 -10.97
C LEU A 110 -13.61 -3.38 -12.35
N SER A 111 -14.90 -3.33 -12.67
CA SER A 111 -15.37 -2.74 -13.93
C SER A 111 -15.12 -1.23 -13.98
N VAL A 112 -15.29 -0.52 -12.85
CA VAL A 112 -14.95 0.90 -12.75
C VAL A 112 -13.45 1.14 -12.96
N LEU A 113 -12.59 0.35 -12.33
CA LEU A 113 -11.15 0.47 -12.53
C LEU A 113 -10.74 0.24 -14.00
N SER A 114 -11.36 -0.73 -14.66
CA SER A 114 -11.10 -1.00 -16.08
C SER A 114 -11.56 0.16 -16.98
N ALA A 115 -12.75 0.73 -16.70
CA ALA A 115 -13.24 1.90 -17.42
C ALA A 115 -12.38 3.14 -17.17
N ALA A 116 -11.99 3.39 -15.91
CA ALA A 116 -11.10 4.47 -15.53
C ALA A 116 -9.71 4.36 -16.19
N LEU A 117 -9.16 3.14 -16.31
CA LEU A 117 -7.92 2.91 -17.04
C LEU A 117 -8.06 3.28 -18.53
N SER A 118 -9.17 2.87 -19.16
CA SER A 118 -9.40 3.18 -20.57
C SER A 118 -9.50 4.70 -20.80
N ALA A 119 -10.25 5.39 -19.93
CA ALA A 119 -10.34 6.84 -19.96
C ALA A 119 -9.00 7.53 -19.69
N ALA A 120 -8.24 7.07 -18.69
CA ALA A 120 -6.92 7.63 -18.37
C ALA A 120 -5.95 7.52 -19.54
N VAL A 121 -5.90 6.35 -20.19
CA VAL A 121 -5.05 6.10 -21.37
C VAL A 121 -5.42 7.03 -22.53
N GLU A 122 -6.72 7.26 -22.76
CA GLU A 122 -7.20 8.17 -23.80
C GLU A 122 -6.88 9.64 -23.48
N ILE A 123 -7.19 10.10 -22.27
CA ILE A 123 -6.89 11.46 -21.80
C ILE A 123 -5.39 11.77 -21.89
N ALA A 124 -4.56 10.84 -21.40
CA ALA A 124 -3.12 11.01 -21.43
C ALA A 124 -2.52 10.85 -22.84
N GLY A 125 -3.21 10.18 -23.76
CA GLY A 125 -2.64 9.74 -25.03
C GLY A 125 -1.52 8.73 -24.84
N ALA A 126 -1.62 7.91 -23.81
CA ALA A 126 -0.56 7.00 -23.38
C ALA A 126 -0.63 5.65 -24.10
N PRO A 127 0.52 5.08 -24.56
CA PRO A 127 0.54 3.78 -25.19
C PRO A 127 0.38 2.63 -24.17
N MET A 128 0.71 2.87 -22.91
CA MET A 128 0.73 1.86 -21.85
C MET A 128 -0.04 2.33 -20.62
N GLY A 129 -0.59 1.38 -19.87
CA GLY A 129 -1.28 1.68 -18.62
C GLY A 129 -1.63 0.44 -17.82
N ASN A 130 -1.93 0.64 -16.54
CA ASN A 130 -2.42 -0.43 -15.67
C ASN A 130 -3.40 0.10 -14.64
N ALA A 131 -4.33 -0.75 -14.25
CA ALA A 131 -5.22 -0.54 -13.12
C ALA A 131 -4.84 -1.51 -12.00
N GLN A 132 -4.78 -0.98 -10.79
CA GLN A 132 -4.48 -1.75 -9.59
C GLN A 132 -5.64 -1.65 -8.62
N TRP A 133 -6.13 -2.79 -8.19
CA TRP A 133 -7.10 -2.90 -7.10
C TRP A 133 -6.43 -2.66 -5.77
N TYR A 134 -7.04 -1.85 -4.90
CA TYR A 134 -6.61 -1.74 -3.52
C TYR A 134 -7.23 -2.87 -2.70
N ASP A 135 -6.38 -3.76 -2.19
CA ASP A 135 -6.74 -4.82 -1.26
C ASP A 135 -6.63 -4.27 0.17
N PRO A 136 -7.74 -3.94 0.84
CA PRO A 136 -7.69 -3.33 2.17
C PRO A 136 -7.20 -4.31 3.25
N ALA A 137 -7.40 -5.61 3.07
CA ALA A 137 -6.93 -6.62 4.01
C ALA A 137 -5.39 -6.70 4.03
N GLY A 138 -4.77 -6.53 2.86
CA GLY A 138 -3.32 -6.50 2.73
C GLY A 138 -2.71 -5.11 2.76
N GLY A 139 -3.50 -4.05 2.65
CA GLY A 139 -3.00 -2.67 2.49
C GLY A 139 -2.17 -2.49 1.22
N VAL A 140 -2.48 -3.24 0.14
CA VAL A 140 -1.65 -3.32 -1.06
C VAL A 140 -2.46 -3.04 -2.32
N LEU A 141 -1.78 -2.55 -3.34
CA LEU A 141 -2.29 -2.49 -4.69
C LEU A 141 -1.92 -3.77 -5.46
N ARG A 142 -2.87 -4.34 -6.21
CA ARG A 142 -2.66 -5.50 -7.10
C ARG A 142 -3.10 -5.17 -8.50
N ILE A 143 -2.26 -5.46 -9.50
CA ILE A 143 -2.63 -5.27 -10.91
C ILE A 143 -3.84 -6.17 -11.23
N VAL A 144 -4.91 -5.57 -11.77
CA VAL A 144 -6.13 -6.26 -12.20
C VAL A 144 -6.42 -6.07 -13.69
N SER A 145 -5.83 -5.05 -14.31
CA SER A 145 -5.90 -4.80 -15.75
C SER A 145 -4.63 -4.09 -16.20
N GLN A 146 -4.19 -4.35 -17.43
CA GLN A 146 -3.01 -3.71 -17.98
C GLN A 146 -3.04 -3.66 -19.52
N ARG A 147 -2.25 -2.75 -20.08
CA ARG A 147 -2.03 -2.59 -21.50
C ARG A 147 -0.57 -2.22 -21.76
N GLY A 148 0.09 -2.99 -22.62
CA GLY A 148 1.42 -2.65 -23.14
C GLY A 148 2.59 -3.10 -22.27
N PHE A 149 2.38 -3.83 -21.17
CA PHE A 149 3.46 -4.31 -20.30
C PHE A 149 3.76 -5.80 -20.47
N HIS A 150 5.01 -6.16 -20.17
CA HIS A 150 5.56 -7.53 -20.22
C HIS A 150 5.98 -8.00 -18.83
N HIS A 151 6.45 -9.25 -18.75
CA HIS A 151 6.68 -9.98 -17.52
C HIS A 151 7.52 -9.26 -16.44
N PRO A 152 8.66 -8.60 -16.69
CA PRO A 152 9.43 -7.94 -15.63
C PRO A 152 8.62 -6.87 -14.90
N PHE A 153 7.94 -5.99 -15.64
CA PHE A 153 7.08 -4.95 -15.07
C PHE A 153 5.92 -5.56 -14.25
N LEU A 154 5.22 -6.54 -14.83
CA LEU A 154 4.06 -7.16 -14.19
C LEU A 154 4.44 -7.92 -12.91
N THR A 155 5.64 -8.51 -12.86
CA THR A 155 6.14 -9.17 -11.66
C THR A 155 6.45 -8.17 -10.56
N PHE A 156 7.16 -7.10 -10.89
CA PHE A 156 7.57 -6.09 -9.92
C PHE A 156 6.38 -5.30 -9.37
N PHE A 157 5.54 -4.74 -10.26
CA PHE A 157 4.39 -3.91 -9.91
C PHE A 157 3.12 -4.74 -9.62
N GLY A 158 3.17 -6.06 -9.74
CA GLY A 158 2.04 -6.96 -9.49
C GLY A 158 1.43 -6.79 -8.09
N THR A 159 2.26 -6.42 -7.11
CA THR A 159 1.83 -6.05 -5.76
C THR A 159 2.68 -4.88 -5.26
N VAL A 160 2.04 -3.77 -4.91
CA VAL A 160 2.69 -2.56 -4.38
C VAL A 160 2.13 -2.24 -3.01
N ALA A 161 3.02 -2.07 -2.02
CA ALA A 161 2.66 -1.81 -0.62
C ALA A 161 3.26 -0.51 -0.05
N ASP A 162 4.12 0.16 -0.79
CA ASP A 162 4.99 1.24 -0.30
C ASP A 162 4.91 2.52 -1.15
N ARG A 163 5.75 3.49 -0.80
CA ARG A 163 5.87 4.79 -1.47
C ARG A 163 6.98 4.86 -2.51
N ASP A 164 7.66 3.75 -2.80
CA ASP A 164 8.78 3.71 -3.74
C ASP A 164 8.30 3.68 -5.22
N THR A 165 7.02 3.98 -5.42
CA THR A 165 6.35 3.99 -6.73
C THR A 165 5.30 5.09 -6.79
N ALA A 166 5.04 5.65 -7.97
CA ALA A 166 4.02 6.69 -8.15
C ALA A 166 2.60 6.21 -7.75
N CYS A 167 2.25 4.95 -8.06
CA CYS A 167 0.96 4.38 -7.67
C CYS A 167 0.85 4.18 -6.16
N GLY A 168 1.94 3.79 -5.47
CA GLY A 168 1.97 3.68 -4.02
C GLY A 168 1.81 5.03 -3.33
N VAL A 169 2.51 6.07 -3.83
CA VAL A 169 2.33 7.45 -3.34
C VAL A 169 0.91 7.93 -3.57
N ALA A 170 0.36 7.75 -4.79
CA ALA A 170 -1.00 8.15 -5.12
C ALA A 170 -2.05 7.48 -4.22
N ALA A 171 -1.88 6.19 -3.92
CA ALA A 171 -2.78 5.45 -3.04
C ALA A 171 -2.77 5.99 -1.61
N GLN A 172 -1.59 6.33 -1.08
CA GLN A 172 -1.44 6.79 0.29
C GLN A 172 -1.86 8.25 0.47
N ASP A 173 -1.45 9.12 -0.44
CA ASP A 173 -1.74 10.56 -0.37
C ASP A 173 -3.14 10.91 -0.89
N ARG A 174 -3.82 9.96 -1.54
CA ARG A 174 -5.15 10.16 -2.16
C ARG A 174 -5.16 11.32 -3.16
N LYS A 175 -4.05 11.49 -3.87
CA LYS A 175 -3.86 12.55 -4.87
C LYS A 175 -3.19 11.99 -6.11
N PRO A 176 -3.50 12.54 -7.29
CA PRO A 176 -2.77 12.21 -8.50
C PRO A 176 -1.28 12.52 -8.36
N ILE A 177 -0.44 11.62 -8.87
CA ILE A 177 1.00 11.78 -8.97
C ILE A 177 1.37 11.80 -10.45
N LEU A 178 1.87 12.94 -10.89
CA LEU A 178 2.28 13.19 -12.27
C LEU A 178 3.81 13.28 -12.31
N VAL A 179 4.43 12.43 -13.08
CA VAL A 179 5.89 12.35 -13.24
C VAL A 179 6.22 12.65 -14.69
N GLU A 180 6.83 13.81 -14.94
CA GLU A 180 7.21 14.26 -16.29
C GLU A 180 8.42 13.50 -16.82
N GLU A 181 9.36 13.17 -15.94
CA GLU A 181 10.56 12.40 -16.26
C GLU A 181 10.91 11.45 -15.11
N VAL A 182 10.83 10.14 -15.40
CA VAL A 182 11.06 9.07 -14.42
C VAL A 182 12.47 9.12 -13.85
N THR A 183 13.47 9.37 -14.70
CA THR A 183 14.89 9.39 -14.34
C THR A 183 15.29 10.57 -13.45
N ALA A 184 14.50 11.63 -13.42
CA ALA A 184 14.74 12.82 -12.60
C ALA A 184 13.78 12.92 -11.39
N SER A 185 12.82 12.01 -11.29
CA SER A 185 11.77 12.07 -10.28
C SER A 185 12.24 11.58 -8.90
N PRO A 186 12.02 12.37 -7.82
CA PRO A 186 12.35 11.94 -6.47
C PRO A 186 11.54 10.72 -6.00
N VAL A 187 10.44 10.39 -6.68
CA VAL A 187 9.65 9.18 -6.39
C VAL A 187 10.44 7.91 -6.74
N PHE A 188 11.27 7.95 -7.76
CA PHE A 188 11.95 6.77 -8.28
C PHE A 188 13.47 6.76 -8.06
N LEU A 189 14.08 7.91 -7.81
CA LEU A 189 15.53 7.99 -7.60
C LEU A 189 15.98 7.11 -6.43
N GLY A 190 16.92 6.20 -6.72
CA GLY A 190 17.46 5.27 -5.74
C GLY A 190 16.53 4.10 -5.39
N THR A 191 15.43 3.91 -6.10
CA THR A 191 14.52 2.77 -5.91
C THR A 191 14.71 1.71 -6.99
N PRO A 192 14.44 0.43 -6.70
CA PRO A 192 14.45 -0.63 -7.72
C PRO A 192 13.40 -0.43 -8.84
N ALA A 193 12.36 0.38 -8.58
CA ALA A 193 11.33 0.70 -9.55
C ALA A 193 11.90 1.45 -10.75
N LEU A 194 12.94 2.26 -10.55
CA LEU A 194 13.59 3.02 -11.63
C LEU A 194 14.16 2.10 -12.72
N ASP A 195 14.85 1.04 -12.32
CA ASP A 195 15.46 0.08 -13.25
C ASP A 195 14.39 -0.67 -14.06
N VAL A 196 13.32 -1.12 -13.37
CA VAL A 196 12.20 -1.84 -14.00
C VAL A 196 11.43 -0.95 -14.98
N LEU A 197 11.24 0.33 -14.64
CA LEU A 197 10.62 1.30 -15.54
C LEU A 197 11.50 1.57 -16.77
N GLY A 198 12.82 1.65 -16.58
CA GLY A 198 13.79 1.79 -17.68
C GLY A 198 13.76 0.59 -18.61
N GLU A 199 13.76 -0.65 -18.09
CA GLU A 199 13.63 -1.88 -18.88
C GLU A 199 12.30 -1.94 -19.64
N ALA A 200 11.22 -1.42 -19.04
CA ALA A 200 9.91 -1.32 -19.67
C ALA A 200 9.79 -0.17 -20.69
N GLY A 201 10.84 0.64 -20.86
CA GLY A 201 10.87 1.78 -21.78
C GLY A 201 9.94 2.91 -21.33
N VAL A 202 9.79 3.12 -20.02
CA VAL A 202 8.93 4.18 -19.46
C VAL A 202 9.76 5.42 -19.14
N GLY A 203 9.44 6.55 -19.77
CA GLY A 203 10.06 7.86 -19.54
C GLY A 203 9.21 8.80 -18.67
N ALA A 204 7.88 8.66 -18.68
CA ALA A 204 6.96 9.46 -17.87
C ALA A 204 5.75 8.66 -17.44
N CYS A 205 5.10 9.03 -16.31
CA CYS A 205 3.88 8.37 -15.87
C CYS A 205 2.93 9.31 -15.10
N ALA A 206 1.66 8.93 -15.05
CA ALA A 206 0.66 9.52 -14.17
C ALA A 206 -0.05 8.40 -13.41
N SER A 207 -0.20 8.54 -12.11
CA SER A 207 -0.93 7.62 -11.24
C SER A 207 -2.06 8.36 -10.54
N VAL A 208 -3.30 7.92 -10.76
CA VAL A 208 -4.52 8.57 -10.26
C VAL A 208 -5.25 7.62 -9.33
N PRO A 209 -5.48 7.98 -8.05
CA PRO A 209 -6.30 7.18 -7.15
C PRO A 209 -7.76 7.25 -7.58
N VAL A 210 -8.48 6.14 -7.51
CA VAL A 210 -9.92 6.04 -7.76
C VAL A 210 -10.61 5.71 -6.44
N SER A 211 -11.54 6.56 -6.01
CA SER A 211 -12.27 6.42 -4.75
C SER A 211 -13.77 6.32 -4.98
N ALA A 212 -14.49 5.67 -4.06
CA ALA A 212 -15.94 5.68 -3.99
C ALA A 212 -16.44 7.02 -3.39
N GLY A 213 -17.74 7.27 -3.47
CA GLY A 213 -18.37 8.49 -2.96
C GLY A 213 -18.20 8.73 -1.45
N ASP A 214 -17.95 7.68 -0.68
CA ASP A 214 -17.61 7.75 0.74
C ASP A 214 -16.12 8.02 1.01
N GLY A 215 -15.31 8.22 -0.03
CA GLY A 215 -13.86 8.41 0.05
C GLY A 215 -13.03 7.13 0.20
N THR A 216 -13.66 5.95 0.19
CA THR A 216 -12.94 4.67 0.24
C THR A 216 -12.13 4.48 -1.04
N LEU A 217 -10.82 4.19 -0.91
CA LEU A 217 -9.96 3.86 -2.05
C LEU A 217 -10.39 2.54 -2.69
N ILE A 218 -10.69 2.57 -3.97
CA ILE A 218 -10.96 1.39 -4.79
C ILE A 218 -9.68 0.86 -5.40
N GLY A 219 -8.83 1.75 -5.87
CA GLY A 219 -7.58 1.40 -6.52
C GLY A 219 -6.85 2.60 -7.13
N VAL A 220 -5.90 2.32 -7.99
CA VAL A 220 -5.12 3.33 -8.72
C VAL A 220 -5.10 2.95 -10.19
N VAL A 221 -5.27 3.93 -11.07
CA VAL A 221 -5.00 3.79 -12.50
C VAL A 221 -3.75 4.55 -12.86
N SER A 222 -2.87 3.93 -13.65
CA SER A 222 -1.61 4.55 -14.05
C SER A 222 -1.45 4.49 -15.57
N THR A 223 -0.98 5.59 -16.14
CA THR A 223 -0.61 5.70 -17.55
C THR A 223 0.88 5.92 -17.69
N HIS A 224 1.47 5.44 -18.78
CA HIS A 224 2.91 5.46 -18.98
C HIS A 224 3.26 5.82 -20.41
N HIS A 225 4.26 6.69 -20.57
CA HIS A 225 4.80 7.16 -21.83
C HIS A 225 6.24 6.70 -21.99
N ALA A 226 6.64 6.43 -23.22
CA ALA A 226 8.03 6.03 -23.51
C ALA A 226 9.03 7.20 -23.39
N GLN A 227 8.55 8.43 -23.48
CA GLN A 227 9.38 9.63 -23.40
C GLN A 227 8.90 10.52 -22.27
N ALA A 228 9.78 11.42 -21.81
CA ALA A 228 9.41 12.51 -20.91
C ALA A 228 8.21 13.27 -21.49
N THR A 229 7.25 13.61 -20.65
CA THR A 229 5.96 14.16 -21.04
C THR A 229 5.60 15.32 -20.13
N GLN A 230 5.27 16.48 -20.70
CA GLN A 230 4.71 17.59 -19.95
C GLN A 230 3.21 17.39 -19.74
N TRP A 231 2.76 17.55 -18.51
CA TRP A 231 1.36 17.47 -18.13
C TRP A 231 0.73 18.85 -18.23
N THR A 232 -0.04 19.10 -19.32
CA THR A 232 -0.80 20.35 -19.46
C THR A 232 -1.89 20.43 -18.39
N ASP A 233 -2.24 21.63 -17.97
CA ASP A 233 -3.32 21.88 -16.99
C ASP A 233 -4.64 21.21 -17.39
N GLU A 234 -4.94 21.10 -18.68
CA GLU A 234 -6.14 20.44 -19.17
C GLU A 234 -6.08 18.92 -18.92
N ARG A 235 -4.96 18.28 -19.30
CA ARG A 235 -4.75 16.84 -19.06
C ARG A 235 -4.73 16.52 -17.58
N GLN A 236 -4.05 17.34 -16.80
CA GLN A 236 -4.00 17.16 -15.34
C GLN A 236 -5.41 17.20 -14.75
N ARG A 237 -6.21 18.24 -15.04
CA ARG A 237 -7.60 18.36 -14.55
C ARG A 237 -8.49 17.21 -15.02
N ALA A 238 -8.33 16.75 -16.25
CA ALA A 238 -9.09 15.63 -16.77
C ALA A 238 -8.73 14.30 -16.05
N LEU A 239 -7.44 14.08 -15.77
CA LEU A 239 -6.98 12.93 -14.99
C LEU A 239 -7.44 13.02 -13.53
N GLU A 240 -7.36 14.21 -12.91
CA GLU A 240 -7.88 14.44 -11.54
C GLU A 240 -9.36 14.12 -11.43
N GLY A 241 -10.14 14.40 -12.45
CA GLY A 241 -11.57 14.04 -12.53
C GLY A 241 -11.83 12.54 -12.38
N LEU A 242 -10.88 11.68 -12.75
CA LEU A 242 -11.01 10.23 -12.57
C LEU A 242 -10.95 9.77 -11.10
N THR A 243 -10.45 10.61 -10.19
CA THR A 243 -10.45 10.28 -8.75
C THR A 243 -11.86 9.97 -8.24
N HIS A 244 -12.87 10.61 -8.83
CA HIS A 244 -14.28 10.47 -8.50
C HIS A 244 -15.06 9.55 -9.48
N ALA A 245 -14.35 8.77 -10.30
CA ALA A 245 -15.00 7.90 -11.30
C ALA A 245 -15.94 6.85 -10.68
N ALA A 246 -15.85 6.63 -9.40
CA ALA A 246 -16.66 5.65 -8.65
C ALA A 246 -17.59 6.29 -7.61
N ASP A 247 -17.87 7.59 -7.67
CA ASP A 247 -18.73 8.28 -6.69
C ASP A 247 -20.15 7.70 -6.60
N HIS A 248 -20.61 7.02 -7.65
CA HIS A 248 -21.90 6.32 -7.67
C HIS A 248 -21.88 4.96 -6.95
N LEU A 249 -20.71 4.51 -6.49
CA LEU A 249 -20.57 3.29 -5.67
C LEU A 249 -20.62 3.69 -4.19
N CYS A 250 -21.80 3.57 -3.59
CA CYS A 250 -22.03 3.82 -2.18
C CYS A 250 -22.26 2.51 -1.46
#